data_14988d3f97ae19523b33111a7ed3459b
#
_entry.id   14988d3f97ae19523b33111a7ed3459b
#
_cell.length_a   1.000
_cell.length_b   1.000
_cell.length_c   1.000
_cell.angle_alpha   90.00
_cell.angle_beta   90.00
_cell.angle_gamma   90.00
#
_symmetry.space_group_name_H-M   'P 1'
#
loop_
_entity.id
_entity.type
_entity.pdbx_description
1 polymer ?
#
loop_
_entity_poly.entity_id
_entity_poly.type
_entity_poly.pdbx_seq_one_letter_code
_entity_poly.pdbx_strand_id
1 'polypeptide(L)'
;MNGLSESHLINLVIEWVKENNPKRRTEAIEINENTDLFKSGAMDSFGLVNLIVYIESEIGCAVELADTDPGEFSVVRGLCRIALKGDHLG
;
A
#
# COMPACT_ATOMS: atom_id res chain seq x y z
N MET A 1 12.52 -2.54 -17.51
CA MET A 1 12.52 -2.55 -16.84
C MET A 1 11.71 -2.22 -16.21
N ASN A 2 11.30 -2.31 -15.85
CA ASN A 2 10.51 -2.11 -15.32
C ASN A 2 10.42 -2.12 -14.15
N GLY A 3 10.78 -2.07 -13.54
CA GLY A 3 10.59 -2.20 -12.28
C GLY A 3 10.47 -0.99 -11.56
N LEU A 4 9.47 -0.90 -10.77
CA LEU A 4 9.37 0.15 -9.80
C LEU A 4 10.31 -0.17 -8.66
N SER A 5 11.05 0.82 -8.17
CA SER A 5 11.82 0.63 -6.96
C SER A 5 10.86 0.64 -5.78
N GLU A 6 11.29 0.10 -4.66
CA GLU A 6 10.49 0.08 -3.45
C GLU A 6 10.14 1.51 -3.03
N SER A 7 11.11 2.41 -3.10
CA SER A 7 10.92 3.81 -2.74
C SER A 7 9.86 4.47 -3.61
N HIS A 8 9.90 4.19 -4.89
CA HIS A 8 8.94 4.77 -5.83
C HIS A 8 7.53 4.26 -5.53
N LEU A 9 7.40 2.97 -5.29
CA LEU A 9 6.10 2.40 -4.98
C LEU A 9 5.57 2.93 -3.66
N ILE A 10 6.42 3.09 -2.66
CA ILE A 10 6.04 3.66 -1.39
C ILE A 10 5.45 5.05 -1.60
N ASN A 11 6.09 5.87 -2.42
CA ASN A 11 5.60 7.21 -2.70
C ASN A 11 4.25 7.18 -3.40
N LEU A 12 4.08 6.28 -4.34
CA LEU A 12 2.80 6.14 -5.04
C LEU A 12 1.69 5.74 -4.07
N VAL A 13 1.99 4.83 -3.18
CA VAL A 13 1.01 4.37 -2.19
C VAL A 13 0.63 5.50 -1.25
N ILE A 14 1.62 6.23 -0.77
CA ILE A 14 1.37 7.34 0.14
C ILE A 14 0.46 8.38 -0.53
N GLU A 15 0.76 8.71 -1.77
CA GLU A 15 -0.05 9.67 -2.51
C GLU A 15 -1.47 9.17 -2.71
N TRP A 16 -1.60 7.90 -3.06
CA TRP A 16 -2.92 7.32 -3.27
C TRP A 16 -3.74 7.33 -1.99
N VAL A 17 -3.13 6.98 -0.88
CA VAL A 17 -3.82 6.95 0.41
C VAL A 17 -4.27 8.35 0.80
N LYS A 18 -3.42 9.33 0.60
CA LYS A 18 -3.79 10.72 0.91
C LYS A 18 -4.96 11.18 0.07
N GLU A 19 -4.95 10.81 -1.21
CA GLU A 19 -6.03 11.21 -2.11
C GLU A 19 -7.35 10.55 -1.77
N ASN A 20 -7.29 9.33 -1.30
CA ASN A 20 -8.48 8.52 -1.07
C ASN A 20 -8.89 8.39 0.39
N ASN A 21 -8.21 9.08 1.27
CA ASN A 21 -8.53 9.04 2.69
C ASN A 21 -9.85 9.77 2.94
N PRO A 22 -10.87 9.10 3.48
CA PRO A 22 -12.16 9.73 3.70
C PRO A 22 -12.10 10.86 4.71
N LYS A 23 -11.06 10.91 5.53
CA LYS A 23 -10.92 11.92 6.55
C LYS A 23 -10.02 13.07 6.17
N ARG A 24 -9.54 13.09 4.94
CA ARG A 24 -8.56 14.08 4.55
C ARG A 24 -9.06 15.51 4.66
N ARG A 25 -10.36 15.70 4.66
CA ARG A 25 -10.94 17.03 4.78
C ARG A 25 -11.05 17.51 6.20
N THR A 26 -11.19 16.58 7.13
CA THR A 26 -11.44 16.93 8.51
C THR A 26 -10.22 16.75 9.39
N GLU A 27 -9.31 15.91 8.97
CA GLU A 27 -8.10 15.64 9.76
C GLU A 27 -6.91 15.54 8.87
N ALA A 28 -5.84 16.17 9.30
CA ALA A 28 -4.57 16.02 8.60
C ALA A 28 -3.88 14.78 9.13
N ILE A 29 -3.94 13.71 8.37
CA ILE A 29 -3.28 12.47 8.76
C ILE A 29 -1.93 12.42 8.09
N GLU A 30 -0.90 12.25 8.86
CA GLU A 30 0.43 12.15 8.34
C GLU A 30 0.70 10.72 7.94
N ILE A 31 0.96 10.50 6.65
CA ILE A 31 1.20 9.17 6.10
C ILE A 31 2.65 9.08 5.66
N ASN A 32 3.35 8.08 6.14
CA ASN A 32 4.72 7.83 5.68
C ASN A 32 4.92 6.32 5.55
N GLU A 33 6.13 5.91 5.22
CA GLU A 33 6.40 4.49 4.96
C GLU A 33 6.18 3.60 6.19
N ASN A 34 6.23 4.16 7.37
CA ASN A 34 6.06 3.41 8.60
C ASN A 34 4.65 3.46 9.15
N THR A 35 3.75 4.14 8.46
CA THR A 35 2.37 4.27 8.93
C THR A 35 1.61 2.97 8.80
N ASP A 36 0.95 2.56 9.88
CA ASP A 36 0.03 1.43 9.84
C ASP A 36 -1.31 1.97 9.36
N LEU A 37 -1.74 1.53 8.21
CA LEU A 37 -2.92 2.09 7.56
C LEU A 37 -4.20 1.85 8.33
N PHE A 38 -4.30 0.72 9.01
CA PHE A 38 -5.48 0.43 9.81
C PHE A 38 -5.45 1.15 11.16
N LYS A 39 -4.34 1.07 11.85
CA LYS A 39 -4.23 1.69 13.18
C LYS A 39 -4.33 3.19 13.13
N SER A 40 -3.83 3.78 12.06
CA SER A 40 -3.88 5.23 11.91
C SER A 40 -5.27 5.72 11.52
N GLY A 41 -6.15 4.81 11.11
CA GLY A 41 -7.45 5.19 10.63
C GLY A 41 -7.47 5.69 9.20
N ALA A 42 -6.35 5.53 8.48
CA ALA A 42 -6.25 6.01 7.12
C ALA A 42 -7.14 5.20 6.17
N MET A 43 -7.38 3.95 6.47
CA MET A 43 -8.28 3.15 5.65
C MET A 43 -8.85 1.96 6.41
N ASP A 44 -9.91 1.38 5.88
CA ASP A 44 -10.51 0.17 6.41
C ASP A 44 -10.20 -0.97 5.45
N SER A 45 -10.80 -2.13 5.67
CA SER A 45 -10.56 -3.31 4.84
C SER A 45 -10.92 -3.07 3.38
N PHE A 46 -12.00 -2.36 3.17
CA PHE A 46 -12.45 -2.06 1.82
C PHE A 46 -11.43 -1.16 1.10
N GLY A 47 -10.91 -0.18 1.82
CA GLY A 47 -9.88 0.69 1.28
C GLY A 47 -8.61 -0.08 0.94
N LEU A 48 -8.25 -1.06 1.77
CA LEU A 48 -7.09 -1.87 1.50
C LEU A 48 -7.25 -2.66 0.21
N VAL A 49 -8.43 -3.23 -0.02
CA VAL A 49 -8.69 -3.96 -1.25
C VAL A 49 -8.48 -3.05 -2.46
N ASN A 50 -9.01 -1.86 -2.39
CA ASN A 50 -8.84 -0.89 -3.48
C ASN A 50 -7.38 -0.50 -3.67
N LEU A 51 -6.65 -0.35 -2.59
CA LEU A 51 -5.23 -0.03 -2.66
C LEU A 51 -4.45 -1.16 -3.33
N ILE A 52 -4.78 -2.39 -2.99
CA ILE A 52 -4.12 -3.53 -3.60
C ILE A 52 -4.36 -3.56 -5.10
N VAL A 53 -5.59 -3.29 -5.52
CA VAL A 53 -5.90 -3.23 -6.94
C VAL A 53 -5.05 -2.15 -7.62
N TYR A 54 -4.92 -1.00 -6.97
CA TYR A 54 -4.10 0.06 -7.50
C TYR A 54 -2.63 -0.37 -7.64
N ILE A 55 -2.10 -1.02 -6.61
CA ILE A 55 -0.72 -1.49 -6.64
C ILE A 55 -0.53 -2.52 -7.76
N GLU A 56 -1.45 -3.44 -7.89
CA GLU A 56 -1.37 -4.45 -8.93
C GLU A 56 -1.34 -3.83 -10.32
N SER A 57 -2.10 -2.78 -10.47
CA SER A 57 -2.13 -2.04 -11.72
C SER A 57 -0.77 -1.39 -12.02
N GLU A 58 -0.11 -0.89 -10.98
CA GLU A 58 1.17 -0.21 -11.14
C GLU A 58 2.33 -1.16 -11.40
N ILE A 59 2.32 -2.30 -10.74
CA ILE A 59 3.43 -3.25 -10.89
C ILE A 59 3.18 -4.31 -11.94
N GLY A 60 1.96 -4.45 -12.40
CA GLY A 60 1.62 -5.35 -13.48
C GLY A 60 1.50 -6.82 -13.09
N CYS A 61 1.36 -7.10 -11.81
CA CYS A 61 1.16 -8.49 -11.37
C CYS A 61 0.34 -8.52 -10.09
N ALA A 62 -0.14 -9.70 -9.73
CA ALA A 62 -0.98 -9.86 -8.56
C ALA A 62 -0.18 -9.76 -7.27
N VAL A 63 -0.81 -9.23 -6.24
CA VAL A 63 -0.22 -9.15 -4.91
C VAL A 63 -0.78 -10.30 -4.09
N GLU A 64 0.12 -11.12 -3.56
CA GLU A 64 -0.25 -12.28 -2.76
C GLU A 64 -0.12 -11.99 -1.28
N LEU A 65 -1.24 -12.01 -0.57
CA LEU A 65 -1.22 -11.75 0.87
C LEU A 65 -1.54 -12.98 1.71
N ALA A 66 -1.83 -14.10 1.05
CA ALA A 66 -2.33 -15.28 1.76
C ALA A 66 -1.41 -15.77 2.87
N ASP A 67 -0.13 -15.73 2.64
CA ASP A 67 0.85 -16.22 3.61
C ASP A 67 1.53 -15.09 4.38
N THR A 68 0.90 -13.93 4.41
CA THR A 68 1.50 -12.76 5.00
C THR A 68 0.78 -12.36 6.27
N ASP A 69 1.55 -11.93 7.24
CA ASP A 69 1.01 -11.45 8.50
C ASP A 69 0.30 -10.13 8.30
N PRO A 70 -0.93 -9.96 8.82
CA PRO A 70 -1.60 -8.67 8.71
C PRO A 70 -0.78 -7.50 9.23
N GLY A 71 0.03 -7.73 10.24
CA GLY A 71 0.89 -6.69 10.78
C GLY A 71 1.92 -6.19 9.79
N GLU A 72 2.24 -7.00 8.79
CA GLU A 72 3.19 -6.61 7.76
C GLU A 72 2.53 -5.82 6.64
N PHE A 73 1.42 -6.31 6.13
CA PHE A 73 0.83 -5.64 4.97
C PHE A 73 -0.03 -4.43 5.33
N SER A 74 -0.29 -4.20 6.60
CA SER A 74 -1.02 -3.00 6.99
C SER A 74 -0.11 -1.79 7.07
N VAL A 75 1.20 -1.99 7.08
CA VAL A 75 2.18 -0.89 7.09
C VAL A 75 2.61 -0.61 5.66
N VAL A 76 2.68 0.66 5.28
CA VAL A 76 2.99 1.06 3.90
C VAL A 76 4.22 0.35 3.37
N ARG A 77 5.32 0.41 4.10
CA ARG A 77 6.56 -0.20 3.65
C ARG A 77 6.43 -1.72 3.48
N GLY A 78 5.77 -2.36 4.44
CA GLY A 78 5.57 -3.79 4.40
C GLY A 78 4.74 -4.22 3.21
N LEU A 79 3.67 -3.48 2.94
CA LEU A 79 2.81 -3.77 1.82
C LEU A 79 3.57 -3.65 0.49
N CYS A 80 4.35 -2.59 0.34
CA CYS A 80 5.13 -2.39 -0.88
C CYS A 80 6.17 -3.47 -1.08
N ARG A 81 6.80 -3.88 0.00
CA ARG A 81 7.80 -4.94 -0.05
C ARG A 81 7.18 -6.26 -0.50
N ILE A 82 6.01 -6.58 0.03
CA ILE A 82 5.29 -7.78 -0.35
C ILE A 82 4.92 -7.75 -1.82
N ALA A 83 4.44 -6.60 -2.27
CA ALA A 83 4.03 -6.45 -3.65
C ALA A 83 5.20 -6.68 -4.61
N LEU A 84 6.34 -6.09 -4.31
CA LEU A 84 7.51 -6.22 -5.17
C LEU A 84 8.11 -7.61 -5.13
N LYS A 85 7.95 -8.28 -4.00
CA LYS A 85 8.42 -9.63 -3.88
C LYS A 85 7.64 -10.58 -4.77
N GLY A 86 6.33 -10.36 -4.87
CA GLY A 86 5.51 -11.15 -5.77
C GLY A 86 5.94 -11.00 -7.21
N ASP A 87 6.29 -9.79 -7.58
CA ASP A 87 6.74 -9.48 -8.92
C ASP A 87 8.00 -10.27 -9.29
N HIS A 88 8.82 -10.51 -8.31
CA HIS A 88 10.07 -11.23 -8.50
C HIS A 88 9.88 -12.63 -9.07
N LEU A 89 8.77 -13.23 -8.80
CA LEU A 89 8.51 -14.57 -9.24
C LEU A 89 8.07 -14.68 -10.69
N GLY A 90 7.74 -13.57 -11.23
CA GLY A 90 7.21 -13.49 -12.59
C GLY A 90 8.11 -14.05 -13.61
#